data_d187907375ebe24fb6da59007128055b
#
_entry.id   d187907375ebe24fb6da59007128055b
#
_cell.length_a   1.000
_cell.length_b   1.000
_cell.length_c   1.000
_cell.angle_alpha   90.00
_cell.angle_beta   90.00
_cell.angle_gamma   90.00
#
_symmetry.space_group_name_H-M   'P 1'
#
loop_
_entity.id
_entity.type
_entity.pdbx_description
1 polymer ?
#
loop_
_entity_poly.entity_id
_entity_poly.type
_entity_poly.pdbx_seq_one_letter_code
_entity_poly.pdbx_strand_id
1 'polypeptide(L)'
;MPLASKGHAMAEFKRLTDTVWASPQLSVDDVSEAAAQGFGLIVNNRPDGESEGQPDGQAIEEAARDRGMDYAAIPVDHSGFSQPQVEAMAQAIEKANGKVLAYCRSGTRSTFLWALAEAHRGKDPDALTRAAAAAGYDISGIRPTLEMLSANSHD
;
A
#
# COMPACT_ATOMS: atom_id res chain seq x y z
N MET A 1 -13.49 7.10 -27.50
CA MET A 1 -13.83 7.41 -26.75
C MET A 1 -13.85 7.45 -25.85
N PRO A 2 -13.71 7.58 -25.68
CA PRO A 2 -13.70 7.58 -24.68
C PRO A 2 -14.40 7.61 -23.93
N LEU A 3 -14.66 7.70 -23.89
CA LEU A 3 -15.37 7.81 -23.03
C LEU A 3 -15.45 7.17 -22.07
N ALA A 4 -15.04 6.65 -22.09
CA ALA A 4 -15.06 5.65 -21.23
C ALA A 4 -15.00 5.90 -19.84
N SER A 5 -14.24 6.67 -19.48
CA SER A 5 -14.10 6.95 -18.07
C SER A 5 -15.20 7.74 -17.49
N LYS A 6 -16.29 7.90 -18.22
CA LYS A 6 -17.31 8.74 -17.72
C LYS A 6 -17.85 8.26 -16.44
N GLY A 7 -18.03 9.09 -15.51
CA GLY A 7 -18.59 8.79 -14.25
C GLY A 7 -17.71 7.99 -13.31
N HIS A 8 -16.51 7.63 -13.73
CA HIS A 8 -15.62 6.81 -12.90
C HIS A 8 -14.18 7.25 -13.11
N ALA A 9 -13.59 7.81 -12.09
CA ALA A 9 -12.19 8.20 -12.13
C ALA A 9 -11.34 7.04 -11.64
N MET A 10 -10.27 6.73 -12.37
CA MET A 10 -9.32 5.73 -11.95
C MET A 10 -8.57 6.19 -10.71
N ALA A 11 -8.24 5.27 -9.83
CA ALA A 11 -7.42 5.57 -8.68
C ALA A 11 -6.04 6.02 -9.16
N GLU A 12 -5.48 6.98 -8.44
CA GLU A 12 -4.16 7.48 -8.77
C GLU A 12 -3.13 6.76 -7.94
N PHE A 13 -2.22 6.05 -8.62
CA PHE A 13 -1.16 5.30 -7.97
C PHE A 13 -0.02 6.27 -7.62
N LYS A 14 0.33 6.36 -6.34
CA LYS A 14 1.33 7.31 -5.85
C LYS A 14 2.64 6.58 -5.61
N ARG A 15 3.67 6.92 -6.37
CA ARG A 15 4.96 6.24 -6.27
C ARG A 15 5.66 6.62 -4.98
N LEU A 16 6.02 5.63 -4.18
CA LEU A 16 6.83 5.79 -2.97
C LEU A 16 8.30 5.46 -3.25
N THR A 17 8.54 4.36 -3.96
CA THR A 17 9.88 3.96 -4.40
C THR A 17 9.77 3.42 -5.81
N ASP A 18 10.88 2.93 -6.35
CA ASP A 18 10.86 2.28 -7.66
C ASP A 18 10.00 1.03 -7.67
N THR A 19 9.74 0.44 -6.51
CA THR A 19 9.06 -0.85 -6.43
C THR A 19 7.75 -0.82 -5.64
N VAL A 20 7.44 0.26 -4.93
CA VAL A 20 6.23 0.32 -4.09
C VAL A 20 5.45 1.60 -4.38
N TRP A 21 4.15 1.45 -4.62
CA TRP A 21 3.20 2.55 -4.81
C TRP A 21 2.09 2.43 -3.79
N ALA A 22 1.53 3.55 -3.36
CA ALA A 22 0.34 3.59 -2.53
C ALA A 22 -0.82 4.10 -3.39
N SER A 23 -2.04 3.74 -2.98
CA SER A 23 -3.23 4.13 -3.74
C SER A 23 -4.43 4.30 -2.82
N PRO A 24 -5.36 5.18 -3.18
CA PRO A 24 -6.68 5.13 -2.57
C PRO A 24 -7.40 3.85 -3.00
N GLN A 25 -8.62 3.65 -2.50
CA GLN A 25 -9.40 2.43 -2.75
C GLN A 25 -9.39 2.07 -4.23
N LEU A 26 -9.08 0.81 -4.52
CA LEU A 26 -9.08 0.29 -5.88
C LEU A 26 -10.45 -0.25 -6.26
N SER A 27 -10.81 -0.07 -7.51
CA SER A 27 -11.90 -0.80 -8.15
C SER A 27 -11.32 -2.00 -8.88
N VAL A 28 -12.21 -2.85 -9.39
CA VAL A 28 -11.77 -3.98 -10.24
C VAL A 28 -11.07 -3.47 -11.49
N ASP A 29 -11.54 -2.35 -12.05
CA ASP A 29 -10.88 -1.76 -13.22
C ASP A 29 -9.49 -1.23 -12.88
N ASP A 30 -9.32 -0.68 -11.67
CA ASP A 30 -7.99 -0.25 -11.22
C ASP A 30 -7.04 -1.42 -11.12
N VAL A 31 -7.52 -2.59 -10.72
CA VAL A 31 -6.69 -3.80 -10.64
C VAL A 31 -6.21 -4.19 -12.03
N SER A 32 -7.09 -4.10 -13.03
CA SER A 32 -6.70 -4.36 -14.42
C SER A 32 -5.61 -3.41 -14.88
N GLU A 33 -5.75 -2.13 -14.53
CA GLU A 33 -4.74 -1.14 -14.87
C GLU A 33 -3.41 -1.45 -14.18
N ALA A 34 -3.44 -1.85 -12.92
CA ALA A 34 -2.22 -2.22 -12.20
C ALA A 34 -1.52 -3.38 -12.89
N ALA A 35 -2.27 -4.39 -13.32
CA ALA A 35 -1.69 -5.51 -14.05
C ALA A 35 -1.02 -5.02 -15.33
N ALA A 36 -1.68 -4.12 -16.07
CA ALA A 36 -1.14 -3.58 -17.30
C ALA A 36 0.14 -2.78 -17.08
N GLN A 37 0.29 -2.18 -15.90
CA GLN A 37 1.49 -1.40 -15.56
C GLN A 37 2.61 -2.25 -14.95
N GLY A 38 2.42 -3.57 -14.84
CA GLY A 38 3.49 -4.46 -14.39
C GLY A 38 3.55 -4.69 -12.88
N PHE A 39 2.49 -4.36 -12.15
CA PHE A 39 2.45 -4.67 -10.73
C PHE A 39 2.31 -6.18 -10.54
N GLY A 40 3.01 -6.71 -9.54
CA GLY A 40 2.97 -8.14 -9.25
C GLY A 40 2.27 -8.49 -7.96
N LEU A 41 2.04 -7.51 -7.08
CA LEU A 41 1.40 -7.73 -5.79
C LEU A 41 0.47 -6.58 -5.45
N ILE A 42 -0.75 -6.92 -5.03
CA ILE A 42 -1.69 -5.95 -4.46
C ILE A 42 -1.73 -6.21 -2.94
N VAL A 43 -1.53 -5.17 -2.14
CA VAL A 43 -1.68 -5.25 -0.68
C VAL A 43 -2.90 -4.44 -0.27
N ASN A 44 -3.85 -5.08 0.39
CA ASN A 44 -5.07 -4.43 0.87
C ASN A 44 -4.91 -4.11 2.35
N ASN A 45 -4.79 -2.82 2.66
CA ASN A 45 -4.68 -2.35 4.05
C ASN A 45 -6.00 -1.83 4.60
N ARG A 46 -7.09 -1.96 3.84
CA ARG A 46 -8.39 -1.43 4.26
C ARG A 46 -9.29 -2.55 4.77
N PRO A 47 -9.78 -2.46 6.02
CA PRO A 47 -10.78 -3.43 6.49
C PRO A 47 -12.04 -3.36 5.63
N ASP A 48 -12.69 -4.49 5.44
CA ASP A 48 -13.97 -4.53 4.73
C ASP A 48 -15.02 -3.78 5.53
N GLY A 49 -16.00 -3.22 4.82
CA GLY A 49 -17.15 -2.65 5.48
C GLY A 49 -16.95 -1.29 6.12
N GLU A 50 -15.89 -0.57 5.78
CA GLU A 50 -15.68 0.77 6.34
C GLU A 50 -16.67 1.79 5.81
N SER A 51 -17.20 1.58 4.62
CA SER A 51 -18.20 2.49 4.06
C SER A 51 -19.11 1.74 3.12
N GLU A 52 -20.28 2.32 2.89
CA GLU A 52 -21.22 1.76 1.93
C GLU A 52 -20.63 1.80 0.54
N GLY A 53 -20.85 0.75 -0.22
CA GLY A 53 -20.37 0.70 -1.59
C GLY A 53 -18.90 0.36 -1.74
N GLN A 54 -18.20 0.13 -0.63
CA GLN A 54 -16.81 -0.26 -0.69
C GLN A 54 -16.70 -1.66 -1.30
N PRO A 55 -15.86 -1.85 -2.33
CA PRO A 55 -15.63 -3.20 -2.85
C PRO A 55 -15.05 -4.11 -1.76
N ASP A 56 -15.54 -5.34 -1.70
CA ASP A 56 -15.00 -6.32 -0.76
C ASP A 56 -13.57 -6.68 -1.14
N GLY A 57 -12.75 -6.95 -0.14
CA GLY A 57 -11.37 -7.39 -0.37
C GLY A 57 -11.33 -8.64 -1.22
N GLN A 58 -12.29 -9.55 -1.06
CA GLN A 58 -12.34 -10.77 -1.86
C GLN A 58 -12.51 -10.45 -3.36
N ALA A 59 -13.32 -9.45 -3.70
CA ALA A 59 -13.48 -9.06 -5.10
C ALA A 59 -12.17 -8.53 -5.69
N ILE A 60 -11.44 -7.76 -4.91
CA ILE A 60 -10.15 -7.23 -5.34
C ILE A 60 -9.14 -8.38 -5.48
N GLU A 61 -9.15 -9.33 -4.54
CA GLU A 61 -8.27 -10.49 -4.60
C GLU A 61 -8.52 -11.32 -5.85
N GLU A 62 -9.79 -11.61 -6.15
CA GLU A 62 -10.13 -12.39 -7.33
C GLU A 62 -9.67 -11.68 -8.60
N ALA A 63 -9.88 -10.37 -8.68
CA ALA A 63 -9.45 -9.61 -9.84
C ALA A 63 -7.93 -9.65 -10.01
N ALA A 64 -7.19 -9.54 -8.89
CA ALA A 64 -5.73 -9.59 -8.93
C ALA A 64 -5.23 -10.93 -9.40
N ARG A 65 -5.77 -12.01 -8.83
CA ARG A 65 -5.32 -13.36 -9.19
C ARG A 65 -5.69 -13.70 -10.63
N ASP A 66 -6.84 -13.24 -11.12
CA ASP A 66 -7.24 -13.45 -12.50
C ASP A 66 -6.27 -12.78 -13.48
N ARG A 67 -5.54 -11.78 -13.04
CA ARG A 67 -4.56 -11.07 -13.85
C ARG A 67 -3.12 -11.53 -13.58
N GLY A 68 -2.95 -12.59 -12.80
CA GLY A 68 -1.63 -13.13 -12.52
C GLY A 68 -0.87 -12.41 -11.42
N MET A 69 -1.53 -11.55 -10.65
CA MET A 69 -0.89 -10.86 -9.54
C MET A 69 -1.15 -11.59 -8.23
N ASP A 70 -0.21 -11.46 -7.28
CA ASP A 70 -0.42 -11.92 -5.92
C ASP A 70 -1.23 -10.92 -5.13
N TYR A 71 -1.77 -11.35 -4.00
CA TYR A 71 -2.61 -10.50 -3.15
C TYR A 71 -2.32 -10.82 -1.69
N ALA A 72 -2.25 -9.78 -0.85
CA ALA A 72 -2.11 -9.93 0.59
C ALA A 72 -3.05 -8.96 1.28
N ALA A 73 -3.79 -9.45 2.27
CA ALA A 73 -4.65 -8.60 3.09
C ALA A 73 -3.97 -8.36 4.43
N ILE A 74 -3.65 -7.11 4.71
CA ILE A 74 -3.05 -6.67 5.97
C ILE A 74 -3.85 -5.48 6.46
N PRO A 75 -5.09 -5.72 6.95
CA PRO A 75 -5.99 -4.62 7.29
C PRO A 75 -5.49 -3.83 8.48
N VAL A 76 -5.62 -2.52 8.38
CA VAL A 76 -5.26 -1.58 9.43
C VAL A 76 -6.50 -0.74 9.73
N ASP A 77 -6.99 -0.81 10.96
CA ASP A 77 -8.15 -0.02 11.37
C ASP A 77 -7.70 1.18 12.21
N HIS A 78 -8.67 1.82 12.86
CA HIS A 78 -8.38 3.05 13.61
C HIS A 78 -7.64 2.80 14.92
N SER A 79 -7.45 1.54 15.30
CA SER A 79 -6.70 1.25 16.54
C SER A 79 -5.19 1.42 16.34
N GLY A 80 -4.75 1.60 15.11
CA GLY A 80 -3.35 1.87 14.82
C GLY A 80 -2.60 0.69 14.24
N PHE A 81 -1.28 0.76 14.32
CA PHE A 81 -0.39 -0.22 13.70
C PHE A 81 0.18 -1.14 14.76
N SER A 82 0.26 -2.43 14.46
CA SER A 82 0.81 -3.42 15.37
C SER A 82 2.08 -4.03 14.78
N GLN A 83 2.89 -4.64 15.65
CA GLN A 83 4.11 -5.30 15.22
C GLN A 83 3.83 -6.39 14.17
N PRO A 84 2.82 -7.28 14.35
CA PRO A 84 2.53 -8.27 13.32
C PRO A 84 2.19 -7.66 11.96
N GLN A 85 1.47 -6.52 11.94
CA GLN A 85 1.16 -5.85 10.67
C GLN A 85 2.44 -5.33 9.99
N VAL A 86 3.35 -4.73 10.78
CA VAL A 86 4.61 -4.21 10.26
C VAL A 86 5.44 -5.34 9.66
N GLU A 87 5.54 -6.46 10.40
CA GLU A 87 6.30 -7.61 9.92
C GLU A 87 5.68 -8.22 8.67
N ALA A 88 4.35 -8.32 8.64
CA ALA A 88 3.66 -8.87 7.47
C ALA A 88 3.91 -8.00 6.23
N MET A 89 3.86 -6.68 6.41
CA MET A 89 4.10 -5.76 5.31
C MET A 89 5.55 -5.85 4.81
N ALA A 90 6.50 -5.92 5.74
CA ALA A 90 7.90 -6.07 5.38
C ALA A 90 8.13 -7.34 4.58
N GLN A 91 7.53 -8.46 5.02
CA GLN A 91 7.67 -9.73 4.31
C GLN A 91 7.00 -9.67 2.94
N ALA A 92 5.84 -9.03 2.84
CA ALA A 92 5.14 -8.93 1.56
C ALA A 92 5.98 -8.16 0.53
N ILE A 93 6.57 -7.05 0.95
CA ILE A 93 7.44 -6.25 0.08
C ILE A 93 8.67 -7.04 -0.32
N GLU A 94 9.29 -7.72 0.65
CA GLU A 94 10.52 -8.47 0.42
C GLU A 94 10.33 -9.63 -0.55
N LYS A 95 9.18 -10.31 -0.46
CA LYS A 95 8.92 -11.49 -1.27
C LYS A 95 8.26 -11.18 -2.60
N ALA A 96 7.88 -9.93 -2.86
CA ALA A 96 7.12 -9.58 -4.04
C ALA A 96 7.94 -9.82 -5.32
N ASN A 97 7.27 -10.35 -6.32
CA ASN A 97 7.83 -10.50 -7.66
C ASN A 97 7.33 -9.31 -8.48
N GLY A 98 8.15 -8.26 -8.57
CA GLY A 98 7.76 -7.08 -9.29
C GLY A 98 7.25 -5.98 -8.36
N LYS A 99 6.52 -5.03 -8.93
CA LYS A 99 6.08 -3.85 -8.20
C LYS A 99 4.92 -4.17 -7.26
N VAL A 100 4.85 -3.43 -6.16
CA VAL A 100 3.82 -3.59 -5.13
C VAL A 100 2.91 -2.37 -5.13
N LEU A 101 1.60 -2.61 -5.16
CA LEU A 101 0.60 -1.57 -5.02
C LEU A 101 -0.18 -1.81 -3.74
N ALA A 102 -0.01 -0.93 -2.75
CA ALA A 102 -0.70 -1.02 -1.48
C ALA A 102 -1.82 0.02 -1.44
N TYR A 103 -3.01 -0.38 -1.00
CA TYR A 103 -4.12 0.55 -0.96
C TYR A 103 -4.88 0.50 0.35
N CYS A 104 -5.53 1.60 0.66
CA CYS A 104 -6.52 1.70 1.72
C CYS A 104 -7.55 2.72 1.23
N ARG A 105 -8.26 3.41 2.10
CA ARG A 105 -9.26 4.37 1.64
C ARG A 105 -8.63 5.51 0.86
N SER A 106 -7.55 6.11 1.40
CA SER A 106 -6.89 7.27 0.78
C SER A 106 -5.45 7.01 0.39
N GLY A 107 -4.89 5.88 0.80
CA GLY A 107 -3.47 5.60 0.64
C GLY A 107 -2.64 5.96 1.85
N THR A 108 -3.21 6.66 2.81
CA THR A 108 -2.47 7.15 3.98
C THR A 108 -2.01 6.01 4.88
N ARG A 109 -2.92 5.10 5.26
CA ARG A 109 -2.55 3.95 6.11
C ARG A 109 -1.52 3.08 5.41
N SER A 110 -1.68 2.88 4.10
CA SER A 110 -0.73 2.10 3.32
C SER A 110 0.65 2.73 3.33
N THR A 111 0.72 4.06 3.20
CA THR A 111 1.98 4.78 3.23
C THR A 111 2.64 4.69 4.61
N PHE A 112 1.85 4.84 5.67
CA PHE A 112 2.38 4.71 7.03
C PHE A 112 2.91 3.30 7.27
N LEU A 113 2.14 2.27 6.88
CA LEU A 113 2.59 0.89 7.10
C LEU A 113 3.81 0.56 6.25
N TRP A 114 3.87 1.06 5.01
CA TRP A 114 5.06 0.93 4.18
C TRP A 114 6.29 1.52 4.88
N ALA A 115 6.16 2.74 5.43
CA ALA A 115 7.28 3.39 6.09
C ALA A 115 7.72 2.62 7.33
N LEU A 116 6.77 2.14 8.12
CA LEU A 116 7.09 1.33 9.30
C LEU A 116 7.80 0.03 8.90
N ALA A 117 7.33 -0.62 7.84
CA ALA A 117 7.92 -1.86 7.35
C ALA A 117 9.35 -1.62 6.85
N GLU A 118 9.57 -0.53 6.12
CA GLU A 118 10.90 -0.24 5.59
C GLU A 118 11.87 0.17 6.70
N ALA A 119 11.40 0.92 7.70
CA ALA A 119 12.24 1.23 8.87
C ALA A 119 12.60 -0.04 9.61
N HIS A 120 11.65 -0.97 9.73
CA HIS A 120 11.89 -2.28 10.34
C HIS A 120 12.98 -3.05 9.57
N ARG A 121 13.07 -2.82 8.26
CA ARG A 121 14.11 -3.42 7.42
C ARG A 121 15.42 -2.64 7.42
N GLY A 122 15.50 -1.57 8.19
CA GLY A 122 16.72 -0.80 8.36
C GLY A 122 16.86 0.43 7.48
N LYS A 123 15.81 0.81 6.77
CA LYS A 123 15.88 1.98 5.90
C LYS A 123 15.90 3.27 6.71
N ASP A 124 16.52 4.30 6.13
CA ASP A 124 16.71 5.59 6.78
C ASP A 124 15.38 6.36 6.93
N PRO A 125 15.00 6.74 8.16
CA PRO A 125 13.76 7.49 8.36
C PRO A 125 13.67 8.79 7.57
N ASP A 126 14.78 9.51 7.36
CA ASP A 126 14.76 10.72 6.54
C ASP A 126 14.37 10.42 5.11
N ALA A 127 14.94 9.36 4.53
CA ALA A 127 14.64 8.98 3.16
C ALA A 127 13.17 8.57 3.03
N LEU A 128 12.65 7.85 4.01
CA LEU A 128 11.25 7.42 4.01
C LEU A 128 10.30 8.62 4.08
N THR A 129 10.63 9.58 4.95
CA THR A 129 9.80 10.79 5.11
C THR A 129 9.78 11.60 3.82
N ARG A 130 10.94 11.75 3.17
CA ARG A 130 11.01 12.49 1.90
C ARG A 130 10.26 11.77 0.78
N ALA A 131 10.36 10.44 0.72
CA ALA A 131 9.66 9.67 -0.30
C ALA A 131 8.15 9.80 -0.14
N ALA A 132 7.66 9.70 1.09
CA ALA A 132 6.23 9.86 1.36
C ALA A 132 5.76 11.27 0.99
N ALA A 133 6.53 12.29 1.36
CA ALA A 133 6.17 13.67 1.05
C ALA A 133 6.11 13.91 -0.46
N ALA A 134 7.04 13.34 -1.21
CA ALA A 134 7.04 13.46 -2.66
C ALA A 134 5.81 12.80 -3.29
N ALA A 135 5.26 11.78 -2.62
CA ALA A 135 4.05 11.11 -3.07
C ALA A 135 2.77 11.82 -2.58
N GLY A 136 2.93 12.84 -1.73
CA GLY A 136 1.79 13.61 -1.24
C GLY A 136 1.32 13.23 0.15
N TYR A 137 2.12 12.47 0.91
CA TYR A 137 1.73 12.01 2.25
C TYR A 137 2.70 12.53 3.30
N ASP A 138 2.14 13.00 4.41
CA ASP A 138 2.93 13.47 5.54
C ASP A 138 2.99 12.39 6.61
N ILE A 139 4.16 11.79 6.81
CA ILE A 139 4.36 10.75 7.83
C ILE A 139 5.18 11.25 9.01
N SER A 140 5.31 12.57 9.17
CA SER A 140 6.12 13.13 10.25
C SER A 140 5.63 12.72 11.63
N GLY A 141 4.33 12.44 11.77
CA GLY A 141 3.77 12.04 13.05
C GLY A 141 4.28 10.71 13.60
N ILE A 142 4.84 9.86 12.75
CA ILE A 142 5.38 8.57 13.20
C ILE A 142 6.91 8.55 13.17
N ARG A 143 7.55 9.70 13.03
CA ARG A 143 9.00 9.80 12.94
C ARG A 143 9.71 9.12 14.12
N PRO A 144 9.29 9.31 15.38
CA PRO A 144 9.96 8.62 16.49
C PRO A 144 9.91 7.10 16.36
N THR A 145 8.78 6.56 15.90
CA THR A 145 8.65 5.13 15.71
C THR A 145 9.56 4.64 14.59
N LEU A 146 9.65 5.42 13.50
CA LEU A 146 10.56 5.06 12.40
C LEU A 146 12.01 5.01 12.88
N GLU A 147 12.40 5.97 13.69
CA GLU A 147 13.77 6.00 14.22
C GLU A 147 14.05 4.81 15.11
N MET A 148 13.09 4.45 15.96
CA MET A 148 13.24 3.31 16.83
C MET A 148 13.38 2.01 16.03
N LEU A 149 12.51 1.80 15.04
CA LEU A 149 12.52 0.59 14.24
C LEU A 149 13.82 0.49 13.44
N SER A 150 14.25 1.58 12.83
CA SER A 150 15.46 1.58 12.03
C SER A 150 16.69 1.29 12.89
N ALA A 151 16.75 1.86 14.09
CA ALA A 151 17.86 1.61 15.01
C ALA A 151 17.89 0.14 15.44
N ASN A 152 16.74 -0.43 15.76
CA ASN A 152 16.66 -1.81 16.22
C ASN A 152 17.02 -2.82 15.14
N SER A 153 16.85 -2.47 13.88
CA SER A 153 17.14 -3.39 12.78
C SER A 153 18.65 -3.68 12.62
N HIS A 154 19.49 -2.87 13.23
CA HIS A 154 20.93 -3.05 13.15
C HIS A 154 21.48 -3.94 14.26
N ASP A 155 20.61 -4.39 15.14
CA ASP A 155 21.03 -5.28 16.25
C ASP A 155 20.96 -6.77 15.90
#